data_2f6c683529abaa1aac48918aae75f243
#
_entry.id   2f6c683529abaa1aac48918aae75f243
#
_cell.length_a   1.000
_cell.length_b   1.000
_cell.length_c   1.000
_cell.angle_alpha   90.00
_cell.angle_beta   90.00
_cell.angle_gamma   90.00
#
_symmetry.space_group_name_H-M   'P 1'
#
loop_
_entity.id
_entity.type
_entity.pdbx_description
1 polymer ?
#
loop_
_entity_poly.entity_id
_entity_poly.type
_entity_poly.pdbx_seq_one_letter_code
_entity_poly.pdbx_strand_id
1 'polypeptide(L)'
;MKRIILTTAALALAVLTVSAKPNKKDENKVIDKLKYTITYRTKSVRDTTKLDPAGRYNYENEDMQLEVGEKVSYFYSATYRAYIENLRKSLDGNNIQIETSSPARGNLLMDFYRGYPTGKSTYLGEVLGEKFRITEPLEQPKWDIIADSTKQILNYACQMARCKFKGRTWTAWFTTDIPLDNGPWKLCGLPGLILRAYDARQQYIFDCVGMKQAKEGENITYNSDFDKYAASTMKEFVDYQRKAVPEDILATQGIKIEVPEEMKAEVMKALAKPQPSNPLEL
;
A
#
# COMPACT_ATOMS: atom_id res chain seq x y z
N MET A 1 12.54 -27.80 -2.36
CA MET A 1 11.89 -27.32 -1.14
C MET A 1 12.71 -26.16 -0.61
N LYS A 2 12.09 -24.99 -0.45
CA LYS A 2 12.76 -23.83 0.13
C LYS A 2 12.60 -23.88 1.65
N ARG A 3 13.70 -23.77 2.39
CA ARG A 3 13.74 -23.74 3.85
C ARG A 3 14.04 -22.32 4.30
N ILE A 4 13.32 -21.84 5.30
CA ILE A 4 13.48 -20.52 5.87
C ILE A 4 13.61 -20.66 7.38
N ILE A 5 14.73 -20.17 7.91
CA ILE A 5 15.03 -20.24 9.34
C ILE A 5 14.65 -18.88 9.95
N LEU A 6 13.76 -18.91 10.95
CA LEU A 6 13.29 -17.73 11.66
C LEU A 6 13.94 -17.65 13.04
N THR A 7 14.52 -16.52 13.38
CA THR A 7 15.20 -16.31 14.66
C THR A 7 14.43 -15.49 15.69
N THR A 8 13.30 -14.86 15.30
CA THR A 8 12.41 -14.10 16.22
C THR A 8 10.94 -14.14 15.78
N ALA A 9 10.00 -14.05 16.74
CA ALA A 9 8.54 -14.14 16.51
C ALA A 9 7.95 -13.06 15.59
N ALA A 10 8.60 -11.92 15.45
CA ALA A 10 8.17 -10.83 14.55
C ALA A 10 8.38 -11.15 13.06
N LEU A 11 9.16 -12.18 12.75
CA LEU A 11 9.60 -12.52 11.39
C LEU A 11 8.65 -13.46 10.63
N ALA A 12 7.69 -14.09 11.27
CA ALA A 12 6.82 -15.09 10.62
C ALA A 12 6.04 -14.55 9.41
N LEU A 13 5.77 -13.24 9.35
CA LEU A 13 5.10 -12.61 8.23
C LEU A 13 6.03 -12.09 7.13
N ALA A 14 7.32 -11.91 7.42
CA ALA A 14 8.28 -11.31 6.48
C ALA A 14 8.75 -12.28 5.37
N VAL A 15 8.52 -13.56 5.55
CA VAL A 15 9.18 -14.64 4.77
C VAL A 15 8.50 -14.96 3.45
N LEU A 16 7.26 -14.54 3.26
CA LEU A 16 6.44 -14.98 2.13
C LEU A 16 6.79 -14.37 0.77
N THR A 17 7.78 -13.49 0.69
CA THR A 17 8.13 -12.79 -0.56
C THR A 17 9.32 -13.36 -1.33
N VAL A 18 9.95 -14.43 -0.87
CA VAL A 18 11.20 -14.97 -1.47
C VAL A 18 10.98 -15.85 -2.70
N SER A 19 9.84 -15.82 -3.33
CA SER A 19 9.60 -16.62 -4.55
C SER A 19 9.90 -15.90 -5.87
N ALA A 20 10.60 -14.80 -5.87
CA ALA A 20 10.99 -14.15 -7.12
C ALA A 20 12.37 -14.67 -7.58
N LYS A 21 12.40 -15.59 -8.56
CA LYS A 21 13.56 -15.72 -9.44
C LYS A 21 13.84 -14.34 -10.04
N PRO A 22 15.12 -13.92 -10.20
CA PRO A 22 15.41 -12.72 -10.97
C PRO A 22 14.89 -12.94 -12.39
N ASN A 23 13.79 -12.29 -12.71
CA ASN A 23 13.21 -12.37 -14.05
C ASN A 23 13.95 -11.42 -14.98
N LYS A 24 14.05 -11.82 -16.27
CA LYS A 24 14.39 -11.01 -17.44
C LYS A 24 14.03 -9.54 -17.21
N LYS A 25 14.85 -8.62 -17.78
CA LYS A 25 14.55 -7.18 -17.86
C LYS A 25 13.06 -6.91 -17.82
N ASP A 26 12.59 -6.35 -16.70
CA ASP A 26 11.21 -5.92 -16.55
C ASP A 26 10.88 -4.98 -17.74
N GLU A 27 9.98 -5.39 -18.60
CA GLU A 27 9.52 -4.55 -19.70
C GLU A 27 8.55 -3.50 -19.13
N ASN A 28 9.11 -2.44 -18.58
CA ASN A 28 8.35 -1.30 -18.12
C ASN A 28 7.86 -0.48 -19.32
N LYS A 29 6.56 -0.50 -19.56
CA LYS A 29 5.91 0.33 -20.56
C LYS A 29 5.72 1.74 -20.02
N VAL A 30 6.22 2.77 -20.73
CA VAL A 30 5.86 4.16 -20.44
C VAL A 30 4.38 4.36 -20.76
N ILE A 31 3.60 4.86 -19.79
CA ILE A 31 2.15 5.06 -19.91
C ILE A 31 1.74 6.53 -19.81
N ASP A 32 2.56 7.38 -19.18
CA ASP A 32 2.38 8.83 -19.15
C ASP A 32 3.69 9.55 -18.84
N LYS A 33 3.75 10.86 -19.04
CA LYS A 33 4.86 11.72 -18.59
C LYS A 33 4.65 12.11 -17.13
N LEU A 34 5.66 11.93 -16.31
CA LEU A 34 5.61 12.36 -14.91
C LEU A 34 5.69 13.88 -14.83
N LYS A 35 4.82 14.49 -13.99
CA LYS A 35 4.84 15.94 -13.68
C LYS A 35 5.24 16.21 -12.24
N TYR A 36 4.68 15.46 -11.30
CA TYR A 36 4.91 15.64 -9.87
C TYR A 36 5.00 14.29 -9.15
N THR A 37 5.83 14.25 -8.13
CA THR A 37 5.86 13.19 -7.13
C THR A 37 5.51 13.79 -5.78
N ILE A 38 4.47 13.27 -5.14
CA ILE A 38 3.98 13.69 -3.82
C ILE A 38 4.23 12.56 -2.83
N THR A 39 4.81 12.87 -1.68
CA THR A 39 5.05 11.88 -0.62
C THR A 39 4.04 12.07 0.51
N TYR A 40 3.33 11.00 0.86
CA TYR A 40 2.43 10.96 2.01
C TYR A 40 3.02 10.07 3.09
N ARG A 41 3.24 10.63 4.28
CA ARG A 41 3.45 9.84 5.49
C ARG A 41 2.12 9.26 5.93
N THR A 42 2.03 7.95 5.94
CA THR A 42 0.79 7.25 6.19
C THR A 42 0.84 6.55 7.52
N LYS A 43 -0.24 6.65 8.27
CA LYS A 43 -0.50 5.83 9.45
C LYS A 43 -1.68 4.93 9.14
N SER A 44 -1.53 3.63 9.35
CA SER A 44 -2.60 2.66 9.14
C SER A 44 -2.69 1.69 10.32
N VAL A 45 -3.91 1.23 10.59
CA VAL A 45 -4.19 0.25 11.63
C VAL A 45 -4.50 -1.08 10.95
N ARG A 46 -3.71 -2.12 11.23
CA ARG A 46 -3.97 -3.47 10.72
C ARG A 46 -4.99 -4.22 11.58
N ASP A 47 -4.78 -4.21 12.87
CA ASP A 47 -5.64 -4.91 13.84
C ASP A 47 -6.43 -3.88 14.67
N THR A 48 -7.70 -3.70 14.30
CA THR A 48 -8.59 -2.74 14.96
C THR A 48 -9.11 -3.22 16.31
N THR A 49 -8.81 -4.47 16.69
CA THR A 49 -9.23 -5.07 17.96
C THR A 49 -8.20 -4.88 19.07
N LYS A 50 -6.97 -4.56 18.70
CA LYS A 50 -5.86 -4.34 19.65
C LYS A 50 -5.62 -2.87 19.86
N LEU A 51 -5.78 -2.44 21.10
CA LEU A 51 -5.47 -1.09 21.55
C LEU A 51 -4.27 -1.13 22.52
N ASP A 52 -3.53 -0.02 22.60
CA ASP A 52 -2.51 0.16 23.62
C ASP A 52 -3.17 0.34 25.03
N PRO A 53 -2.39 0.33 26.12
CA PRO A 53 -2.95 0.54 27.46
C PRO A 53 -3.68 1.87 27.68
N ALA A 54 -3.47 2.85 26.80
CA ALA A 54 -4.16 4.13 26.81
C ALA A 54 -5.41 4.15 25.90
N GLY A 55 -5.81 2.99 25.35
CA GLY A 55 -6.98 2.86 24.48
C GLY A 55 -6.77 3.39 23.05
N ARG A 56 -5.54 3.54 22.59
CA ARG A 56 -5.21 4.06 21.25
C ARG A 56 -4.86 2.92 20.30
N TYR A 57 -5.10 3.13 19.01
CA TYR A 57 -4.68 2.19 17.97
C TYR A 57 -3.15 2.07 17.89
N ASN A 58 -2.69 0.85 17.59
CA ASN A 58 -1.31 0.60 17.20
C ASN A 58 -1.16 0.91 15.71
N TYR A 59 -0.46 1.98 15.39
CA TYR A 59 -0.25 2.42 14.01
C TYR A 59 1.01 1.81 13.41
N GLU A 60 0.87 1.35 12.17
CA GLU A 60 1.99 1.12 11.27
C GLU A 60 2.22 2.40 10.45
N ASN A 61 3.49 2.82 10.35
CA ASN A 61 3.87 4.03 9.64
C ASN A 61 4.64 3.65 8.38
N GLU A 62 4.31 4.31 7.27
CA GLU A 62 4.99 4.12 5.99
C GLU A 62 4.89 5.36 5.11
N ASP A 63 5.85 5.51 4.20
CA ASP A 63 5.80 6.57 3.20
C ASP A 63 5.22 5.99 1.90
N MET A 64 4.11 6.60 1.46
CA MET A 64 3.46 6.32 0.18
C MET A 64 3.84 7.41 -0.82
N GLN A 65 4.02 7.04 -2.07
CA GLN A 65 4.25 8.00 -3.16
C GLN A 65 3.06 8.04 -4.11
N LEU A 66 2.73 9.25 -4.53
CA LEU A 66 1.80 9.55 -5.60
C LEU A 66 2.58 10.22 -6.74
N GLU A 67 2.70 9.54 -7.85
CA GLU A 67 3.18 10.07 -9.10
C GLU A 67 2.00 10.61 -9.91
N VAL A 68 2.08 11.85 -10.38
CA VAL A 68 1.02 12.52 -11.15
C VAL A 68 1.55 12.88 -12.53
N GLY A 69 0.92 12.34 -13.56
CA GLY A 69 1.17 12.65 -14.95
C GLY A 69 0.11 13.58 -15.57
N GLU A 70 -0.07 13.49 -16.87
CA GLU A 70 -1.10 14.25 -17.59
C GLU A 70 -2.48 13.61 -17.49
N LYS A 71 -2.54 12.29 -17.59
CA LYS A 71 -3.78 11.50 -17.65
C LYS A 71 -3.81 10.39 -16.62
N VAL A 72 -2.65 9.98 -16.13
CA VAL A 72 -2.47 8.87 -15.19
C VAL A 72 -1.89 9.38 -13.90
N SER A 73 -2.35 8.85 -12.78
CA SER A 73 -1.60 8.92 -11.53
C SER A 73 -1.34 7.52 -10.98
N TYR A 74 -0.26 7.39 -10.22
CA TYR A 74 0.22 6.14 -9.70
C TYR A 74 0.57 6.27 -8.22
N PHE A 75 -0.13 5.52 -7.36
CA PHE A 75 0.04 5.55 -5.90
C PHE A 75 0.56 4.21 -5.40
N TYR A 76 1.65 4.22 -4.62
CA TYR A 76 2.32 3.01 -4.17
C TYR A 76 3.10 3.22 -2.86
N SER A 77 3.44 2.11 -2.17
CA SER A 77 4.29 2.16 -0.97
C SER A 77 5.77 2.27 -1.33
N ALA A 78 6.35 3.44 -1.08
CA ALA A 78 7.81 3.65 -1.20
C ALA A 78 8.57 2.83 -0.14
N THR A 79 8.00 2.71 1.05
CA THR A 79 8.54 1.88 2.14
C THR A 79 8.65 0.42 1.72
N TYR A 80 7.59 -0.14 1.14
CA TYR A 80 7.60 -1.53 0.66
C TYR A 80 8.60 -1.75 -0.48
N ARG A 81 8.68 -0.81 -1.43
CA ARG A 81 9.67 -0.89 -2.52
C ARG A 81 11.10 -0.88 -2.01
N ALA A 82 11.41 0.01 -1.08
CA ALA A 82 12.73 0.04 -0.45
C ALA A 82 13.04 -1.27 0.30
N TYR A 83 12.04 -1.82 1.01
CA TYR A 83 12.17 -3.12 1.67
C TYR A 83 12.50 -4.25 0.66
N ILE A 84 11.75 -4.36 -0.44
CA ILE A 84 11.99 -5.39 -1.47
C ILE A 84 13.36 -5.21 -2.14
N GLU A 85 13.76 -3.97 -2.41
CA GLU A 85 15.08 -3.71 -3.01
C GLU A 85 16.23 -4.10 -2.08
N ASN A 86 16.12 -3.79 -0.79
CA ASN A 86 17.11 -4.21 0.21
C ASN A 86 17.14 -5.73 0.34
N LEU A 87 15.97 -6.39 0.32
CA LEU A 87 15.89 -7.85 0.34
C LEU A 87 16.57 -8.46 -0.89
N ARG A 88 16.35 -7.92 -2.08
CA ARG A 88 17.02 -8.40 -3.31
C ARG A 88 18.54 -8.27 -3.21
N LYS A 89 19.04 -7.11 -2.75
CA LYS A 89 20.49 -6.89 -2.56
C LYS A 89 21.09 -7.89 -1.56
N SER A 90 20.34 -8.24 -0.50
CA SER A 90 20.78 -9.24 0.49
C SER A 90 20.80 -10.67 -0.05
N LEU A 91 19.96 -10.96 -1.07
CA LEU A 91 19.87 -12.28 -1.72
C LEU A 91 20.89 -12.49 -2.83
N ASP A 92 21.42 -11.43 -3.45
CA ASP A 92 22.47 -11.50 -4.47
C ASP A 92 23.85 -11.85 -3.89
N GLY A 93 24.03 -11.76 -2.57
CA GLY A 93 25.22 -12.24 -1.84
C GLY A 93 25.09 -13.74 -1.49
N ASN A 94 26.22 -14.46 -1.47
CA ASN A 94 26.27 -15.88 -1.09
C ASN A 94 25.89 -16.19 0.38
N ASN A 95 25.62 -15.17 1.18
CA ASN A 95 25.18 -15.30 2.57
C ASN A 95 23.91 -14.47 2.78
N ILE A 96 22.78 -15.16 3.01
CA ILE A 96 21.52 -14.53 3.37
C ILE A 96 21.60 -14.14 4.86
N GLN A 97 21.96 -12.90 5.13
CA GLN A 97 21.79 -12.29 6.45
C GLN A 97 20.59 -11.36 6.40
N ILE A 98 19.43 -11.83 6.87
CA ILE A 98 18.28 -10.96 7.12
C ILE A 98 18.55 -10.29 8.46
N GLU A 99 19.07 -9.06 8.42
CA GLU A 99 19.25 -8.28 9.62
C GLU A 99 17.88 -7.99 10.27
N THR A 100 17.79 -8.16 11.58
CA THR A 100 16.60 -7.81 12.38
C THR A 100 16.30 -6.32 12.37
N SER A 101 17.22 -5.49 11.86
CA SER A 101 17.10 -4.06 11.61
C SER A 101 16.51 -3.72 10.23
N SER A 102 16.01 -4.69 9.48
CA SER A 102 15.37 -4.42 8.17
C SER A 102 14.30 -3.36 8.33
N PRO A 103 14.24 -2.35 7.43
CA PRO A 103 13.21 -1.33 7.48
C PRO A 103 11.82 -1.98 7.50
N ALA A 104 10.88 -1.35 8.19
CA ALA A 104 9.51 -1.84 8.27
C ALA A 104 8.98 -2.14 6.85
N ARG A 105 8.33 -3.29 6.68
CA ARG A 105 7.76 -3.71 5.40
C ARG A 105 6.68 -2.77 4.89
N GLY A 106 6.01 -2.03 5.79
CA GLY A 106 4.78 -1.31 5.51
C GLY A 106 3.56 -2.22 5.61
N ASN A 107 2.39 -1.62 5.61
CA ASN A 107 1.10 -2.30 5.72
C ASN A 107 0.29 -2.26 4.42
N LEU A 108 0.46 -1.20 3.62
CA LEU A 108 -0.30 -0.97 2.40
C LEU A 108 0.45 -1.56 1.19
N LEU A 109 0.37 -2.89 1.06
CA LEU A 109 1.02 -3.62 -0.03
C LEU A 109 0.20 -3.50 -1.31
N MET A 110 0.17 -2.32 -1.89
CA MET A 110 -0.61 -2.04 -3.09
C MET A 110 0.11 -1.12 -4.07
N ASP A 111 -0.26 -1.28 -5.33
CA ASP A 111 -0.01 -0.33 -6.40
C ASP A 111 -1.37 0.08 -6.98
N PHE A 112 -1.61 1.37 -7.17
CA PHE A 112 -2.87 1.87 -7.69
C PHE A 112 -2.65 2.86 -8.82
N TYR A 113 -3.10 2.50 -10.02
CA TYR A 113 -3.10 3.37 -11.20
C TYR A 113 -4.48 3.95 -11.42
N ARG A 114 -4.61 5.27 -11.37
CA ARG A 114 -5.82 5.99 -11.79
C ARG A 114 -5.64 6.44 -13.24
N GLY A 115 -6.60 6.13 -14.11
CA GLY A 115 -6.56 6.50 -15.52
C GLY A 115 -5.84 5.48 -16.42
N TYR A 116 -5.43 4.35 -15.89
CA TYR A 116 -4.83 3.29 -16.68
C TYR A 116 -5.45 1.91 -16.37
N PRO A 117 -5.95 1.16 -17.39
CA PRO A 117 -6.15 1.59 -18.79
C PRO A 117 -7.07 2.82 -18.90
N THR A 118 -7.06 3.50 -20.03
CA THR A 118 -7.86 4.74 -20.25
C THR A 118 -9.31 4.57 -19.80
N GLY A 119 -9.80 5.50 -18.97
CA GLY A 119 -11.16 5.49 -18.40
C GLY A 119 -11.36 4.49 -17.25
N LYS A 120 -10.30 3.83 -16.78
CA LYS A 120 -10.32 2.84 -15.70
C LYS A 120 -9.26 3.13 -14.65
N SER A 121 -9.35 2.43 -13.55
CA SER A 121 -8.29 2.30 -12.56
C SER A 121 -7.84 0.84 -12.46
N THR A 122 -6.57 0.64 -12.13
CA THR A 122 -5.99 -0.69 -11.85
C THR A 122 -5.43 -0.69 -10.43
N TYR A 123 -5.93 -1.57 -9.61
CA TYR A 123 -5.40 -1.87 -8.29
C TYR A 123 -4.64 -3.20 -8.34
N LEU A 124 -3.43 -3.20 -7.82
CA LEU A 124 -2.60 -4.39 -7.67
C LEU A 124 -2.39 -4.61 -6.18
N GLY A 125 -2.83 -5.76 -5.70
CA GLY A 125 -2.72 -6.13 -4.30
C GLY A 125 -2.01 -7.45 -4.13
N GLU A 126 -1.44 -7.65 -2.94
CA GLU A 126 -0.79 -8.90 -2.58
C GLU A 126 -1.28 -9.36 -1.21
N VAL A 127 -1.62 -10.63 -1.11
CA VAL A 127 -1.96 -11.30 0.14
C VAL A 127 -1.11 -12.55 0.26
N LEU A 128 -0.18 -12.57 1.21
CA LEU A 128 0.67 -13.73 1.51
C LEU A 128 1.41 -14.28 0.26
N GLY A 129 1.83 -13.40 -0.65
CA GLY A 129 2.53 -13.78 -1.88
C GLY A 129 1.61 -14.02 -3.09
N GLU A 130 0.31 -14.22 -2.88
CA GLU A 130 -0.66 -14.28 -3.96
C GLU A 130 -0.95 -12.87 -4.48
N LYS A 131 -0.90 -12.69 -5.81
CA LYS A 131 -0.94 -11.38 -6.47
C LYS A 131 -2.22 -11.22 -7.28
N PHE A 132 -2.91 -10.11 -7.06
CA PHE A 132 -4.21 -9.80 -7.63
C PHE A 132 -4.18 -8.52 -8.43
N ARG A 133 -4.89 -8.52 -9.58
CA ARG A 133 -5.12 -7.34 -10.40
C ARG A 133 -6.62 -7.09 -10.53
N ILE A 134 -7.05 -5.93 -10.05
CA ILE A 134 -8.44 -5.48 -10.09
C ILE A 134 -8.52 -4.26 -11.00
N THR A 135 -9.31 -4.34 -12.06
CA THR A 135 -9.52 -3.24 -13.01
C THR A 135 -10.98 -2.82 -12.97
N GLU A 136 -11.23 -1.58 -12.57
CA GLU A 136 -12.57 -1.02 -12.35
C GLU A 136 -12.75 0.27 -13.16
N PRO A 137 -14.00 0.67 -13.48
CA PRO A 137 -14.26 2.02 -13.96
C PRO A 137 -13.74 3.08 -13.00
N LEU A 138 -13.39 4.26 -13.52
CA LEU A 138 -13.00 5.38 -12.66
C LEU A 138 -14.20 5.79 -11.81
N GLU A 139 -13.98 5.87 -10.51
CA GLU A 139 -14.92 6.44 -9.54
C GLU A 139 -14.28 7.64 -8.86
N GLN A 140 -15.12 8.62 -8.51
CA GLN A 140 -14.72 9.80 -7.75
C GLN A 140 -15.60 9.93 -6.50
N PRO A 141 -15.02 10.26 -5.34
CA PRO A 141 -15.79 10.64 -4.17
C PRO A 141 -16.67 11.84 -4.45
N LYS A 142 -17.89 11.86 -3.91
CA LYS A 142 -18.76 13.03 -3.90
C LYS A 142 -18.47 13.81 -2.62
N TRP A 143 -17.80 14.95 -2.75
CA TRP A 143 -17.34 15.76 -1.65
C TRP A 143 -18.33 16.83 -1.26
N ASP A 144 -18.54 16.99 0.05
CA ASP A 144 -19.15 18.15 0.67
C ASP A 144 -18.02 19.07 1.16
N ILE A 145 -17.84 20.23 0.51
CA ILE A 145 -16.83 21.22 0.88
C ILE A 145 -17.36 22.06 2.04
N ILE A 146 -16.61 22.15 3.13
CA ILE A 146 -16.99 22.86 4.35
C ILE A 146 -16.36 24.25 4.32
N ALA A 147 -17.14 25.26 3.92
CA ALA A 147 -16.65 26.62 3.63
C ALA A 147 -15.90 27.28 4.79
N ASP A 148 -16.40 27.11 6.02
CA ASP A 148 -15.87 27.80 7.20
C ASP A 148 -14.71 27.04 7.89
N SER A 149 -14.26 25.93 7.31
CA SER A 149 -13.18 25.13 7.88
C SER A 149 -11.92 25.26 7.04
N THR A 150 -10.98 26.06 7.53
CA THR A 150 -9.69 26.30 6.91
C THR A 150 -8.55 26.04 7.88
N LYS A 151 -7.40 25.64 7.37
CA LYS A 151 -6.14 25.56 8.12
C LYS A 151 -4.93 25.61 7.21
N GLN A 152 -3.76 25.87 7.80
CA GLN A 152 -2.46 25.81 7.10
C GLN A 152 -1.87 24.38 7.18
N ILE A 153 -1.43 23.84 6.03
CA ILE A 153 -0.64 22.59 5.93
C ILE A 153 0.51 22.87 4.96
N LEU A 154 1.75 22.64 5.37
CA LEU A 154 2.95 22.87 4.54
C LEU A 154 2.98 24.26 3.89
N ASN A 155 2.56 25.29 4.62
CA ASN A 155 2.45 26.69 4.15
C ASN A 155 1.35 26.95 3.08
N TYR A 156 0.48 25.99 2.81
CA TYR A 156 -0.68 26.17 1.93
C TYR A 156 -1.96 26.40 2.74
N ALA A 157 -2.78 27.33 2.31
CA ALA A 157 -4.14 27.48 2.83
C ALA A 157 -4.98 26.29 2.33
N CYS A 158 -5.51 25.50 3.27
CA CYS A 158 -6.31 24.33 2.96
C CYS A 158 -7.74 24.48 3.44
N GLN A 159 -8.66 24.00 2.63
CA GLN A 159 -10.08 23.91 2.94
C GLN A 159 -10.46 22.46 3.25
N MET A 160 -11.43 22.26 4.15
CA MET A 160 -11.92 20.95 4.52
C MET A 160 -13.02 20.48 3.56
N ALA A 161 -13.00 19.19 3.25
CA ALA A 161 -14.09 18.49 2.57
C ALA A 161 -14.36 17.14 3.24
N ARG A 162 -15.60 16.65 3.13
CA ARG A 162 -16.01 15.35 3.66
C ARG A 162 -16.77 14.54 2.60
N CYS A 163 -16.63 13.23 2.66
CA CYS A 163 -17.42 12.33 1.82
C CYS A 163 -17.62 10.96 2.49
N LYS A 164 -18.62 10.21 2.00
CA LYS A 164 -18.70 8.76 2.20
C LYS A 164 -18.20 8.09 0.92
N PHE A 165 -17.15 7.28 1.03
CA PHE A 165 -16.57 6.62 -0.13
C PHE A 165 -15.95 5.28 0.26
N LYS A 166 -16.26 4.22 -0.50
CA LYS A 166 -15.75 2.85 -0.32
C LYS A 166 -15.91 2.35 1.14
N GLY A 167 -17.10 2.55 1.72
CA GLY A 167 -17.44 2.07 3.06
C GLY A 167 -16.90 2.90 4.23
N ARG A 168 -16.13 3.97 3.97
CA ARG A 168 -15.59 4.87 4.99
C ARG A 168 -16.11 6.29 4.82
N THR A 169 -16.16 7.03 5.95
CA THR A 169 -16.37 8.48 5.93
C THR A 169 -15.00 9.15 5.98
N TRP A 170 -14.66 9.91 4.95
CA TRP A 170 -13.38 10.58 4.81
C TRP A 170 -13.50 12.08 5.14
N THR A 171 -12.47 12.62 5.75
CA THR A 171 -12.21 14.06 5.86
C THR A 171 -10.92 14.33 5.10
N ALA A 172 -10.97 15.28 4.16
CA ALA A 172 -9.83 15.74 3.38
C ALA A 172 -9.58 17.23 3.63
N TRP A 173 -8.30 17.60 3.55
CA TRP A 173 -7.84 18.99 3.54
C TRP A 173 -7.08 19.17 2.23
N PHE A 174 -7.61 20.03 1.37
CA PHE A 174 -7.05 20.28 0.04
C PHE A 174 -6.73 21.76 -0.15
N THR A 175 -5.82 22.04 -1.08
CA THR A 175 -5.47 23.42 -1.45
C THR A 175 -5.66 23.65 -2.94
N THR A 176 -6.27 24.79 -3.27
CA THR A 176 -6.41 25.25 -4.66
C THR A 176 -5.14 25.89 -5.21
N ASP A 177 -4.16 26.21 -4.35
CA ASP A 177 -2.85 26.73 -4.76
C ASP A 177 -2.06 25.71 -5.59
N ILE A 178 -2.42 24.41 -5.45
CA ILE A 178 -1.89 23.30 -6.24
C ILE A 178 -3.07 22.70 -7.02
N PRO A 179 -3.34 23.15 -8.27
CA PRO A 179 -4.52 22.77 -9.03
C PRO A 179 -4.39 21.37 -9.64
N LEU A 180 -4.19 20.36 -8.78
CA LEU A 180 -4.11 18.96 -9.13
C LEU A 180 -5.30 18.22 -8.51
N ASP A 181 -6.23 17.72 -9.33
CA ASP A 181 -7.32 16.84 -8.89
C ASP A 181 -6.74 15.45 -8.51
N ASN A 182 -6.00 15.41 -7.40
CA ASN A 182 -5.37 14.20 -6.93
C ASN A 182 -5.23 14.20 -5.39
N GLY A 183 -4.99 13.00 -4.87
CA GLY A 183 -4.76 12.76 -3.46
C GLY A 183 -4.29 11.33 -3.21
N PRO A 184 -4.13 10.91 -1.95
CA PRO A 184 -3.70 9.57 -1.61
C PRO A 184 -4.77 8.54 -2.00
N TRP A 185 -4.32 7.37 -2.43
CA TRP A 185 -5.15 6.23 -2.81
C TRP A 185 -6.18 6.60 -3.91
N LYS A 186 -7.47 6.35 -3.70
CA LYS A 186 -8.57 6.68 -4.63
C LYS A 186 -9.21 8.06 -4.36
N LEU A 187 -8.66 8.84 -3.42
CA LEU A 187 -9.21 10.14 -3.04
C LEU A 187 -8.80 11.21 -4.05
N CYS A 188 -9.78 11.71 -4.80
CA CYS A 188 -9.64 12.70 -5.86
C CYS A 188 -10.97 13.46 -6.02
N GLY A 189 -11.10 14.34 -6.99
CA GLY A 189 -12.36 15.04 -7.29
C GLY A 189 -12.54 16.36 -6.54
N LEU A 190 -11.51 16.87 -5.87
CA LEU A 190 -11.48 18.22 -5.29
C LEU A 190 -10.75 19.19 -6.23
N PRO A 191 -11.04 20.50 -6.18
CA PRO A 191 -10.43 21.48 -7.08
C PRO A 191 -8.99 21.82 -6.69
N GLY A 192 -8.22 20.82 -6.20
CA GLY A 192 -6.83 20.97 -5.80
C GLY A 192 -6.30 19.75 -5.08
N LEU A 193 -5.00 19.75 -4.80
CA LEU A 193 -4.31 18.63 -4.18
C LEU A 193 -4.75 18.42 -2.73
N ILE A 194 -5.07 17.16 -2.40
CA ILE A 194 -5.36 16.76 -1.03
C ILE A 194 -4.03 16.64 -0.28
N LEU A 195 -3.79 17.53 0.69
CA LEU A 195 -2.57 17.51 1.51
C LEU A 195 -2.71 16.66 2.77
N ARG A 196 -3.93 16.43 3.25
CA ARG A 196 -4.21 15.53 4.35
C ARG A 196 -5.55 14.84 4.14
N ALA A 197 -5.62 13.54 4.43
CA ALA A 197 -6.87 12.81 4.48
C ALA A 197 -6.86 11.80 5.63
N TYR A 198 -8.03 11.57 6.24
CA TYR A 198 -8.20 10.53 7.26
C TYR A 198 -9.65 10.04 7.29
N ASP A 199 -9.83 8.77 7.65
CA ASP A 199 -11.18 8.25 7.88
C ASP A 199 -11.71 8.61 9.27
N ALA A 200 -13.02 8.57 9.47
CA ALA A 200 -13.69 9.01 10.70
C ALA A 200 -13.21 8.29 11.96
N ARG A 201 -12.69 7.07 11.83
CA ARG A 201 -12.12 6.30 12.94
C ARG A 201 -10.63 6.53 13.10
N GLN A 202 -10.03 7.33 12.26
CA GLN A 202 -8.58 7.57 12.18
C GLN A 202 -7.76 6.27 12.04
N GLN A 203 -8.34 5.26 11.41
CA GLN A 203 -7.64 4.00 11.12
C GLN A 203 -6.68 4.14 9.94
N TYR A 204 -6.91 5.14 9.11
CA TYR A 204 -6.04 5.57 8.01
C TYR A 204 -5.86 7.08 8.06
N ILE A 205 -4.60 7.51 8.06
CA ILE A 205 -4.22 8.92 8.05
C ILE A 205 -3.12 9.09 6.99
N PHE A 206 -3.34 10.00 6.06
CA PHE A 206 -2.39 10.37 5.01
C PHE A 206 -2.01 11.84 5.21
N ASP A 207 -0.76 12.11 5.51
CA ASP A 207 -0.21 13.44 5.67
C ASP A 207 0.82 13.71 4.56
N CYS A 208 0.55 14.65 3.65
CA CYS A 208 1.53 15.09 2.67
C CYS A 208 2.74 15.68 3.42
N VAL A 209 3.92 15.16 3.13
CA VAL A 209 5.19 15.60 3.73
C VAL A 209 6.15 16.22 2.73
N GLY A 210 5.84 16.13 1.45
CA GLY A 210 6.66 16.72 0.39
C GLY A 210 6.06 16.58 -0.99
N MET A 211 6.44 17.49 -1.86
CA MET A 211 6.12 17.47 -3.29
C MET A 211 7.38 17.86 -4.09
N LYS A 212 7.60 17.15 -5.18
CA LYS A 212 8.72 17.37 -6.09
C LYS A 212 8.20 17.46 -7.51
N GLN A 213 8.62 18.46 -8.25
CA GLN A 213 8.41 18.52 -9.70
C GLN A 213 9.33 17.51 -10.39
N ALA A 214 8.79 16.81 -11.37
CA ALA A 214 9.55 15.86 -12.17
C ALA A 214 10.62 16.57 -13.03
N LYS A 215 11.69 15.86 -13.30
CA LYS A 215 12.70 16.28 -14.27
C LYS A 215 12.24 15.88 -15.67
N GLU A 216 12.81 16.56 -16.66
CA GLU A 216 12.59 16.18 -18.06
C GLU A 216 13.00 14.73 -18.30
N GLY A 217 12.14 13.99 -19.01
CA GLY A 217 12.36 12.57 -19.31
C GLY A 217 11.87 11.58 -18.25
N GLU A 218 11.45 12.05 -17.06
CA GLU A 218 10.82 11.16 -16.06
C GLU A 218 9.39 10.78 -16.50
N ASN A 219 9.04 9.51 -16.34
CA ASN A 219 7.78 8.94 -16.82
C ASN A 219 7.12 8.08 -15.77
N ILE A 220 5.80 7.98 -15.85
CA ILE A 220 5.03 6.94 -15.16
C ILE A 220 5.10 5.68 -16.02
N THR A 221 5.45 4.57 -15.39
CA THR A 221 5.58 3.27 -16.07
C THR A 221 4.64 2.23 -15.50
N TYR A 222 4.27 1.27 -16.34
CA TYR A 222 3.51 0.09 -15.98
C TYR A 222 4.34 -1.16 -16.29
N ASN A 223 4.55 -2.00 -15.30
CA ASN A 223 5.26 -3.26 -15.50
C ASN A 223 4.30 -4.29 -16.11
N SER A 224 4.65 -4.83 -17.29
CA SER A 224 3.83 -5.83 -17.99
C SER A 224 3.66 -7.15 -17.20
N ASP A 225 4.52 -7.43 -16.23
CA ASP A 225 4.34 -8.57 -15.32
C ASP A 225 3.06 -8.48 -14.47
N PHE A 226 2.54 -7.27 -14.26
CA PHE A 226 1.25 -7.08 -13.60
C PHE A 226 0.07 -7.70 -14.35
N ASP A 227 0.20 -7.91 -15.67
CA ASP A 227 -0.83 -8.57 -16.47
C ASP A 227 -0.94 -10.07 -16.17
N LYS A 228 0.10 -10.66 -15.54
CA LYS A 228 0.12 -12.06 -15.09
C LYS A 228 -0.56 -12.28 -13.73
N TYR A 229 -0.87 -11.19 -13.00
CA TYR A 229 -1.55 -11.28 -11.72
C TYR A 229 -2.97 -11.84 -11.90
N ALA A 230 -3.47 -12.58 -10.91
CA ALA A 230 -4.82 -13.11 -10.95
C ALA A 230 -5.84 -11.97 -11.07
N ALA A 231 -6.66 -12.01 -12.12
CA ALA A 231 -7.75 -11.07 -12.28
C ALA A 231 -8.81 -11.32 -11.20
N SER A 232 -9.26 -10.27 -10.52
CA SER A 232 -10.21 -10.37 -9.42
C SER A 232 -11.09 -9.11 -9.35
N THR A 233 -12.12 -9.17 -8.53
CA THR A 233 -12.89 -8.02 -8.08
C THR A 233 -12.38 -7.54 -6.72
N MET A 234 -12.63 -6.27 -6.38
CA MET A 234 -12.25 -5.75 -5.06
C MET A 234 -12.92 -6.53 -3.92
N LYS A 235 -14.17 -6.94 -4.13
CA LYS A 235 -14.89 -7.76 -3.14
C LYS A 235 -14.19 -9.11 -2.90
N GLU A 236 -13.86 -9.83 -3.95
CA GLU A 236 -13.15 -11.13 -3.84
C GLU A 236 -11.77 -10.96 -3.18
N PHE A 237 -11.03 -9.92 -3.55
CA PHE A 237 -9.74 -9.61 -2.95
C PHE A 237 -9.86 -9.34 -1.44
N VAL A 238 -10.81 -8.52 -1.02
CA VAL A 238 -11.05 -8.22 0.40
C VAL A 238 -11.52 -9.45 1.15
N ASP A 239 -12.41 -10.26 0.56
CA ASP A 239 -12.86 -11.52 1.14
C ASP A 239 -11.70 -12.52 1.30
N TYR A 240 -10.81 -12.60 0.29
CA TYR A 240 -9.61 -13.41 0.36
C TYR A 240 -8.67 -12.92 1.45
N GLN A 241 -8.40 -11.61 1.52
CA GLN A 241 -7.55 -11.00 2.55
C GLN A 241 -8.02 -11.33 3.99
N ARG A 242 -9.34 -11.38 4.20
CA ARG A 242 -9.94 -11.68 5.50
C ARG A 242 -9.88 -13.16 5.88
N LYS A 243 -9.86 -14.05 4.90
CA LYS A 243 -9.97 -15.51 5.09
C LYS A 243 -8.65 -16.25 4.93
N ALA A 244 -7.66 -15.63 4.28
CA ALA A 244 -6.40 -16.27 3.95
C ALA A 244 -5.66 -16.74 5.21
N VAL A 245 -5.42 -18.05 5.29
CA VAL A 245 -4.66 -18.69 6.37
C VAL A 245 -3.22 -18.86 5.90
N PRO A 246 -2.22 -18.30 6.59
CA PRO A 246 -0.83 -18.40 6.18
C PRO A 246 -0.33 -19.83 6.01
N GLU A 247 -0.73 -20.74 6.88
CA GLU A 247 -0.33 -22.17 6.81
C GLU A 247 -0.74 -22.82 5.49
N ASP A 248 -1.99 -22.60 5.04
CA ASP A 248 -2.51 -23.17 3.79
C ASP A 248 -1.75 -22.64 2.58
N ILE A 249 -1.44 -21.34 2.57
CA ILE A 249 -0.72 -20.69 1.47
C ILE A 249 0.73 -21.17 1.41
N LEU A 250 1.40 -21.27 2.55
CA LEU A 250 2.75 -21.81 2.63
C LEU A 250 2.81 -23.26 2.11
N ALA A 251 1.84 -24.08 2.50
CA ALA A 251 1.73 -25.46 2.03
C ALA A 251 1.56 -25.52 0.50
N THR A 252 0.68 -24.68 -0.06
CA THR A 252 0.45 -24.61 -1.52
C THR A 252 1.70 -24.17 -2.28
N GLN A 253 2.49 -23.26 -1.70
CA GLN A 253 3.74 -22.77 -2.31
C GLN A 253 4.95 -23.71 -2.07
N GLY A 254 4.75 -24.82 -1.34
CA GLY A 254 5.81 -25.75 -0.99
C GLY A 254 6.87 -25.15 -0.06
N ILE A 255 6.51 -24.14 0.73
CA ILE A 255 7.39 -23.47 1.68
C ILE A 255 7.29 -24.15 3.04
N LYS A 256 8.41 -24.61 3.59
CA LYS A 256 8.51 -25.09 4.96
C LYS A 256 9.16 -24.04 5.84
N ILE A 257 8.52 -23.73 6.96
CA ILE A 257 9.08 -22.83 7.98
C ILE A 257 9.79 -23.68 9.03
N GLU A 258 11.05 -23.38 9.26
CA GLU A 258 11.83 -23.92 10.37
C GLU A 258 11.98 -22.81 11.41
N VAL A 259 11.48 -23.06 12.62
CA VAL A 259 11.57 -22.14 13.75
C VAL A 259 12.24 -22.83 14.93
N PRO A 260 12.95 -22.09 15.79
CA PRO A 260 13.46 -22.63 17.06
C PRO A 260 12.33 -23.30 17.85
N GLU A 261 12.64 -24.39 18.54
CA GLU A 261 11.63 -25.23 19.21
C GLU A 261 10.85 -24.44 20.27
N GLU A 262 11.52 -23.51 20.96
CA GLU A 262 10.90 -22.62 21.96
C GLU A 262 9.81 -21.69 21.40
N MET A 263 9.86 -21.37 20.08
CA MET A 263 8.92 -20.48 19.41
C MET A 263 7.88 -21.23 18.57
N LYS A 264 8.08 -22.53 18.35
CA LYS A 264 7.32 -23.30 17.38
C LYS A 264 5.82 -23.30 17.65
N ALA A 265 5.43 -23.52 18.90
CA ALA A 265 4.02 -23.56 19.28
C ALA A 265 3.30 -22.22 19.03
N GLU A 266 3.95 -21.09 19.34
CA GLU A 266 3.41 -19.75 19.13
C GLU A 266 3.31 -19.41 17.63
N VAL A 267 4.36 -19.68 16.88
CA VAL A 267 4.42 -19.41 15.43
C VAL A 267 3.37 -20.26 14.70
N MET A 268 3.30 -21.57 14.96
CA MET A 268 2.31 -22.45 14.32
C MET A 268 0.88 -22.02 14.66
N LYS A 269 0.61 -21.64 15.91
CA LYS A 269 -0.69 -21.09 16.31
C LYS A 269 -1.04 -19.78 15.58
N ALA A 270 -0.04 -18.94 15.31
CA ALA A 270 -0.24 -17.69 14.56
C ALA A 270 -0.50 -17.96 13.07
N LEU A 271 0.17 -18.94 12.48
CA LEU A 271 0.02 -19.32 11.07
C LEU A 271 -1.28 -20.04 10.76
N ALA A 272 -1.86 -20.76 11.73
CA ALA A 272 -3.11 -21.51 11.60
C ALA A 272 -4.38 -20.64 11.57
N LYS A 273 -4.24 -19.30 11.58
CA LYS A 273 -5.37 -18.36 11.60
C LYS A 273 -5.22 -17.29 10.54
N PRO A 274 -6.34 -16.78 9.99
CA PRO A 274 -6.31 -15.55 9.21
C PRO A 274 -5.66 -14.43 10.00
N GLN A 275 -4.85 -13.65 9.31
CA GLN A 275 -4.21 -12.49 9.93
C GLN A 275 -5.19 -11.32 10.02
N PRO A 276 -5.11 -10.49 11.08
CA PRO A 276 -5.92 -9.29 11.16
C PRO A 276 -5.76 -8.43 9.91
N SER A 277 -6.87 -7.99 9.36
CA SER A 277 -6.88 -7.11 8.21
C SER A 277 -7.92 -6.01 8.39
N ASN A 278 -7.55 -4.82 7.97
CA ASN A 278 -8.43 -3.66 7.96
C ASN A 278 -8.31 -3.03 6.56
N PRO A 279 -9.09 -3.50 5.57
CA PRO A 279 -8.95 -3.01 4.20
C PRO A 279 -9.40 -1.55 4.07
N LEU A 280 -8.82 -0.83 3.11
CA LEU A 280 -9.23 0.55 2.79
C LEU A 280 -10.67 0.62 2.28
N GLU A 281 -11.12 -0.40 1.54
CA GLU A 281 -12.51 -0.57 1.08
C GLU A 281 -13.22 -1.57 2.00
N LEU A 282 -14.43 -1.22 2.48
CA LEU A 282 -15.21 -2.03 3.41
C LEU A 282 -16.45 -2.60 2.72
#